data_e71e726b05b5bbb82ab4f9d778f21c62
#
_entry.id   e71e726b05b5bbb82ab4f9d778f21c62
#
_cell.length_a   1.000
_cell.length_b   1.000
_cell.length_c   1.000
_cell.angle_alpha   90.00
_cell.angle_beta   90.00
_cell.angle_gamma   90.00
#
_symmetry.space_group_name_H-M   'P 1'
#
loop_
_entity.id
_entity.type
_entity.pdbx_description
1 polymer ?
#
loop_
_entity_poly.entity_id
_entity_poly.type
_entity_poly.pdbx_seq_one_letter_code
_entity_poly.pdbx_strand_id
1 'polypeptide(L)'
;QQRSSAASDVYKRQLFDQRGCGQSTPHAELAHNNTHNLLSDIEKIRTMFSIDKWLVFGGSWGSTLSLVYAQNYPKHVLGLILRGIFLCRPHDISWFYQDGISRIFPDYWEDYISIIPPNERQDILTAFYNRLTGKNEIEQMAAAKAWSLLEGRCATLKPNVNFASHFETPHTALAMARIESHYFINNAFLEPGQIENNIDQIRHIPTTIVHGRYDMVCPVYQAFDLARNWPEAELKIIADAGHSSSEPGIVHELVSATEQFAHTHLKRD
;
A
#
# COMPACT_ATOMS: atom_id res chain seq x y z
N GLN A 1 36.40 0.57 25.41
CA GLN A 1 35.20 0.48 24.52
C GLN A 1 35.31 1.61 23.51
N GLN A 2 35.99 1.36 22.42
CA GLN A 2 35.92 2.23 21.24
C GLN A 2 34.57 1.98 20.56
N ARG A 3 33.61 2.87 20.79
CA ARG A 3 32.48 3.00 19.87
C ARG A 3 33.06 3.64 18.62
N SER A 4 33.10 2.84 17.54
CA SER A 4 33.47 3.27 16.20
C SER A 4 32.63 4.49 15.82
N SER A 5 33.30 5.57 15.41
CA SER A 5 32.67 6.79 14.87
C SER A 5 31.86 6.52 13.59
N ALA A 6 31.98 5.32 13.00
CA ALA A 6 31.17 4.85 11.88
C ALA A 6 29.70 4.53 12.26
N ALA A 7 29.32 4.52 13.54
CA ALA A 7 27.95 4.25 13.96
C ALA A 7 27.03 5.48 13.89
N SER A 8 27.59 6.69 13.69
CA SER A 8 26.80 7.93 13.59
C SER A 8 26.15 8.14 12.22
N ASP A 9 26.62 7.45 11.17
CA ASP A 9 26.13 7.61 9.80
C ASP A 9 25.06 6.60 9.39
N VAL A 10 24.64 5.70 10.29
CA VAL A 10 23.59 4.72 10.02
C VAL A 10 22.24 5.32 10.38
N TYR A 11 21.48 5.75 9.36
CA TYR A 11 20.09 6.14 9.55
C TYR A 11 19.29 4.99 10.17
N LYS A 12 18.55 5.29 11.23
CA LYS A 12 17.63 4.32 11.83
C LYS A 12 16.47 4.10 10.84
N ARG A 13 16.27 2.87 10.43
CA ARG A 13 15.14 2.46 9.58
C ARG A 13 14.20 1.61 10.42
N GLN A 14 12.91 1.96 10.45
CA GLN A 14 11.87 1.19 11.09
C GLN A 14 10.96 0.63 10.00
N LEU A 15 10.79 -0.68 10.01
CA LEU A 15 9.73 -1.39 9.29
C LEU A 15 8.86 -2.03 10.36
N PHE A 16 7.57 -1.97 10.20
CA PHE A 16 6.63 -2.63 11.09
C PHE A 16 5.54 -3.35 10.31
N ASP A 17 5.12 -4.48 10.83
CA ASP A 17 3.95 -5.17 10.33
C ASP A 17 2.71 -4.54 10.96
N GLN A 18 1.76 -4.13 10.13
CA GLN A 18 0.49 -3.56 10.58
C GLN A 18 -0.32 -4.60 11.37
N ARG A 19 -1.33 -4.14 12.09
CA ARG A 19 -2.24 -5.01 12.85
C ARG A 19 -2.73 -6.16 12.00
N GLY A 20 -2.59 -7.38 12.51
CA GLY A 20 -3.00 -8.61 11.83
C GLY A 20 -2.12 -9.08 10.68
N CYS A 21 -1.09 -8.32 10.29
CA CYS A 21 -0.17 -8.65 9.20
C CYS A 21 1.16 -9.19 9.72
N GLY A 22 1.85 -9.94 8.89
CA GLY A 22 3.21 -10.42 9.12
C GLY A 22 3.40 -11.11 10.48
N GLN A 23 4.25 -10.54 11.33
CA GLN A 23 4.53 -11.05 12.68
C GLN A 23 3.62 -10.42 13.77
N SER A 24 2.80 -9.42 13.40
CA SER A 24 1.87 -8.79 14.35
C SER A 24 0.70 -9.71 14.70
N THR A 25 0.36 -9.77 15.99
CA THR A 25 -0.70 -10.62 16.52
C THR A 25 -1.83 -9.83 17.16
N PRO A 26 -3.07 -10.32 17.14
CA PRO A 26 -3.55 -11.58 16.52
C PRO A 26 -3.51 -11.53 14.99
N HIS A 27 -3.13 -12.66 14.36
CA HIS A 27 -3.00 -12.76 12.89
C HIS A 27 -4.36 -12.65 12.21
N ALA A 28 -4.41 -11.87 11.11
CA ALA A 28 -5.61 -11.62 10.28
C ALA A 28 -6.83 -11.09 11.09
N GLU A 29 -6.60 -10.47 12.26
CA GLU A 29 -7.66 -9.95 13.12
C GLU A 29 -8.20 -8.62 12.57
N LEU A 30 -9.53 -8.48 12.58
CA LEU A 30 -10.23 -7.30 12.08
C LEU A 30 -10.72 -6.37 13.19
N ALA A 31 -10.84 -6.88 14.41
CA ALA A 31 -11.27 -6.07 15.55
C ALA A 31 -10.28 -4.94 15.82
N HIS A 32 -10.81 -3.71 15.88
CA HIS A 32 -10.00 -2.51 16.04
C HIS A 32 -8.94 -2.30 14.93
N ASN A 33 -9.09 -2.96 13.79
CA ASN A 33 -8.21 -2.81 12.63
C ASN A 33 -8.86 -1.82 11.65
N ASN A 34 -8.49 -0.56 11.76
CA ASN A 34 -8.96 0.54 10.94
C ASN A 34 -7.86 1.61 10.80
N THR A 35 -8.02 2.51 9.85
CA THR A 35 -7.03 3.55 9.54
C THR A 35 -6.67 4.41 10.73
N HIS A 36 -7.63 4.84 11.55
CA HIS A 36 -7.35 5.67 12.73
C HIS A 36 -6.49 4.96 13.77
N ASN A 37 -6.72 3.67 13.98
CA ASN A 37 -5.90 2.87 14.88
C ASN A 37 -4.49 2.65 14.33
N LEU A 38 -4.32 2.49 13.01
CA LEU A 38 -3.00 2.44 12.39
C LEU A 38 -2.22 3.74 12.57
N LEU A 39 -2.87 4.90 12.42
CA LEU A 39 -2.23 6.19 12.70
C LEU A 39 -1.75 6.28 14.15
N SER A 40 -2.59 5.82 15.10
CA SER A 40 -2.22 5.77 16.51
C SER A 40 -1.03 4.84 16.78
N ASP A 41 -0.96 3.70 16.06
CA ASP A 41 0.17 2.78 16.20
C ASP A 41 1.47 3.39 15.66
N ILE A 42 1.42 4.07 14.52
CA ILE A 42 2.56 4.79 13.95
C ILE A 42 3.08 5.83 14.96
N GLU A 43 2.20 6.61 15.59
CA GLU A 43 2.60 7.59 16.61
C GLU A 43 3.17 6.93 17.87
N LYS A 44 2.64 5.78 18.30
CA LYS A 44 3.24 5.02 19.40
C LYS A 44 4.65 4.55 19.07
N ILE A 45 4.87 4.03 17.86
CA ILE A 45 6.20 3.61 17.40
C ILE A 45 7.14 4.81 17.39
N ARG A 46 6.74 5.94 16.81
CA ARG A 46 7.54 7.16 16.76
C ARG A 46 7.97 7.61 18.17
N THR A 47 7.01 7.69 19.07
CA THR A 47 7.29 8.12 20.46
C THR A 47 8.14 7.12 21.25
N MET A 48 7.91 5.82 21.05
CA MET A 48 8.69 4.75 21.69
C MET A 48 10.19 4.85 21.34
N PHE A 49 10.49 5.23 20.10
CA PHE A 49 11.87 5.43 19.65
C PHE A 49 12.39 6.87 19.86
N SER A 50 11.62 7.74 20.53
CA SER A 50 11.96 9.15 20.77
C SER A 50 12.30 9.90 19.48
N ILE A 51 11.59 9.62 18.40
CA ILE A 51 11.77 10.26 17.10
C ILE A 51 10.89 11.52 17.08
N ASP A 52 11.50 12.70 16.90
CA ASP A 52 10.76 13.96 16.75
C ASP A 52 10.06 14.01 15.38
N LYS A 53 10.84 13.81 14.32
CA LYS A 53 10.36 13.79 12.93
C LYS A 53 11.04 12.67 12.15
N TRP A 54 10.38 12.18 11.11
CA TRP A 54 10.91 11.14 10.25
C TRP A 54 10.55 11.33 8.77
N LEU A 55 11.32 10.72 7.91
CA LEU A 55 10.96 10.49 6.53
C LEU A 55 9.99 9.31 6.49
N VAL A 56 8.83 9.51 5.90
CA VAL A 56 7.82 8.45 5.77
C VAL A 56 7.92 7.84 4.37
N PHE A 57 7.98 6.51 4.32
CA PHE A 57 8.08 5.73 3.09
C PHE A 57 6.91 4.76 3.00
N GLY A 58 6.12 4.85 1.94
CA GLY A 58 4.96 3.98 1.77
C GLY A 58 4.64 3.67 0.31
N GLY A 59 4.18 2.43 0.05
CA GLY A 59 3.75 2.03 -1.28
C GLY A 59 2.40 1.34 -1.27
N SER A 60 1.62 1.49 -2.36
CA SER A 60 0.28 0.91 -2.46
C SER A 60 -0.61 1.38 -1.32
N TRP A 61 -1.25 0.50 -0.56
CA TRP A 61 -1.92 0.85 0.70
C TRP A 61 -1.04 1.72 1.62
N GLY A 62 0.26 1.43 1.66
CA GLY A 62 1.20 2.25 2.43
C GLY A 62 1.31 3.69 1.94
N SER A 63 1.05 4.00 0.66
CA SER A 63 0.97 5.37 0.16
C SER A 63 -0.27 6.08 0.69
N THR A 64 -1.43 5.41 0.71
CA THR A 64 -2.67 5.89 1.34
C THR A 64 -2.43 6.23 2.81
N LEU A 65 -1.89 5.27 3.56
CA LEU A 65 -1.64 5.42 5.00
C LEU A 65 -0.62 6.53 5.27
N SER A 66 0.43 6.67 4.45
CA SER A 66 1.44 7.73 4.57
C SER A 66 0.84 9.12 4.34
N LEU A 67 -0.03 9.28 3.33
CA LEU A 67 -0.73 10.53 3.04
C LEU A 67 -1.66 10.92 4.20
N VAL A 68 -2.48 9.99 4.67
CA VAL A 68 -3.40 10.23 5.78
C VAL A 68 -2.62 10.50 7.09
N TYR A 69 -1.50 9.80 7.31
CA TYR A 69 -0.63 10.09 8.46
C TYR A 69 -0.05 11.50 8.38
N ALA A 70 0.49 11.91 7.23
CA ALA A 70 1.04 13.25 7.05
C ALA A 70 -0.01 14.35 7.26
N GLN A 71 -1.25 14.14 6.78
CA GLN A 71 -2.37 15.06 6.99
C GLN A 71 -2.74 15.22 8.47
N ASN A 72 -2.66 14.14 9.24
CA ASN A 72 -2.98 14.18 10.69
C ASN A 72 -1.81 14.68 11.55
N TYR A 73 -0.57 14.39 11.13
CA TYR A 73 0.64 14.69 11.90
C TYR A 73 1.72 15.41 11.07
N PRO A 74 1.39 16.51 10.37
CA PRO A 74 2.33 17.15 9.43
C PRO A 74 3.60 17.64 10.10
N LYS A 75 3.56 17.96 11.39
CA LYS A 75 4.72 18.41 12.17
C LYS A 75 5.76 17.31 12.43
N HIS A 76 5.38 16.04 12.29
CA HIS A 76 6.25 14.89 12.53
C HIS A 76 6.79 14.27 11.24
N VAL A 77 6.46 14.84 10.07
CA VAL A 77 6.91 14.35 8.77
C VAL A 77 7.96 15.29 8.19
N LEU A 78 9.17 14.76 7.96
CA LEU A 78 10.26 15.48 7.30
C LEU A 78 10.09 15.48 5.78
N GLY A 79 9.54 14.41 5.23
CA GLY A 79 9.31 14.20 3.82
C GLY A 79 8.56 12.91 3.57
N LEU A 80 8.12 12.72 2.33
CA LEU A 80 7.39 11.54 1.89
C LEU A 80 8.08 10.93 0.66
N ILE A 81 8.26 9.61 0.68
CA ILE A 81 8.59 8.84 -0.52
C ILE A 81 7.46 7.85 -0.74
N LEU A 82 6.70 8.07 -1.80
CA LEU A 82 5.49 7.33 -2.10
C LEU A 82 5.68 6.50 -3.37
N ARG A 83 5.17 5.25 -3.38
CA ARG A 83 5.23 4.36 -4.53
C ARG A 83 3.86 3.75 -4.83
N GLY A 84 3.53 3.61 -6.14
CA GLY A 84 2.30 2.95 -6.54
C GLY A 84 1.10 3.56 -5.84
N ILE A 85 0.82 4.83 -6.14
CA ILE A 85 -0.20 5.62 -5.46
C ILE A 85 -1.55 4.91 -5.51
N PHE A 86 -2.15 4.76 -4.34
CA PHE A 86 -3.48 4.24 -4.15
C PHE A 86 -4.31 5.27 -3.38
N LEU A 87 -5.30 5.88 -4.03
CA LEU A 87 -6.16 6.90 -3.41
C LEU A 87 -7.37 6.28 -2.72
N CYS A 88 -7.59 4.98 -2.91
CA CYS A 88 -8.62 4.18 -2.27
C CYS A 88 -10.05 4.71 -2.50
N ARG A 89 -10.28 5.34 -3.65
CA ARG A 89 -11.61 5.83 -4.06
C ARG A 89 -12.46 4.65 -4.53
N PRO A 90 -13.79 4.73 -4.53
CA PRO A 90 -14.65 3.64 -4.99
C PRO A 90 -14.30 3.11 -6.39
N HIS A 91 -13.96 3.99 -7.32
CA HIS A 91 -13.58 3.58 -8.68
C HIS A 91 -12.18 2.94 -8.76
N ASP A 92 -11.25 3.29 -7.84
CA ASP A 92 -9.94 2.64 -7.76
C ASP A 92 -10.09 1.20 -7.26
N ILE A 93 -10.96 0.98 -6.28
CA ILE A 93 -11.30 -0.36 -5.77
C ILE A 93 -12.05 -1.17 -6.84
N SER A 94 -13.04 -0.55 -7.50
CA SER A 94 -13.81 -1.19 -8.57
C SER A 94 -12.94 -1.58 -9.77
N TRP A 95 -11.93 -0.77 -10.11
CA TRP A 95 -10.98 -1.11 -11.17
C TRP A 95 -10.35 -2.48 -10.96
N PHE A 96 -9.89 -2.77 -9.74
CA PHE A 96 -9.14 -4.00 -9.50
C PHE A 96 -10.05 -5.17 -9.13
N TYR A 97 -11.10 -4.96 -8.35
CA TYR A 97 -11.89 -6.03 -7.75
C TYR A 97 -13.28 -6.25 -8.37
N GLN A 98 -13.69 -5.41 -9.34
CA GLN A 98 -15.02 -5.56 -9.95
C GLN A 98 -15.02 -5.64 -11.48
N ASP A 99 -14.33 -4.73 -12.19
CA ASP A 99 -14.55 -4.62 -13.65
C ASP A 99 -13.27 -4.35 -14.45
N GLY A 100 -12.38 -3.45 -14.01
CA GLY A 100 -11.30 -2.94 -14.88
C GLY A 100 -10.24 -3.98 -15.24
N ILE A 101 -9.69 -4.68 -14.24
CA ILE A 101 -8.60 -5.65 -14.41
C ILE A 101 -9.01 -6.85 -15.27
N SER A 102 -10.29 -7.21 -15.26
CA SER A 102 -10.89 -8.28 -16.08
C SER A 102 -10.69 -8.08 -17.58
N ARG A 103 -10.57 -6.83 -18.02
CA ARG A 103 -10.39 -6.47 -19.42
C ARG A 103 -8.92 -6.59 -19.88
N ILE A 104 -8.00 -6.58 -18.93
CA ILE A 104 -6.55 -6.67 -19.20
C ILE A 104 -6.06 -8.12 -19.03
N PHE A 105 -6.54 -8.81 -17.99
CA PHE A 105 -6.15 -10.17 -17.63
C PHE A 105 -7.41 -11.06 -17.47
N PRO A 106 -8.13 -11.37 -18.57
CA PRO A 106 -9.35 -12.16 -18.49
C PRO A 106 -9.13 -13.58 -17.95
N ASP A 107 -7.98 -14.18 -18.22
CA ASP A 107 -7.56 -15.48 -17.72
C ASP A 107 -7.36 -15.49 -16.19
N TYR A 108 -6.66 -14.49 -15.64
CA TYR A 108 -6.50 -14.36 -14.18
C TYR A 108 -7.83 -14.02 -13.50
N TRP A 109 -8.66 -13.26 -14.19
CA TRP A 109 -9.98 -12.89 -13.72
C TRP A 109 -10.93 -14.09 -13.62
N GLU A 110 -10.92 -14.99 -14.59
CA GLU A 110 -11.71 -16.22 -14.56
C GLU A 110 -11.35 -17.08 -13.35
N ASP A 111 -10.06 -17.23 -13.07
CA ASP A 111 -9.59 -17.92 -11.86
C ASP A 111 -10.12 -17.24 -10.58
N TYR A 112 -9.99 -15.92 -10.50
CA TYR A 112 -10.41 -15.12 -9.35
C TYR A 112 -11.90 -15.25 -9.04
N ILE A 113 -12.75 -15.09 -10.05
CA ILE A 113 -14.21 -15.16 -9.87
C ILE A 113 -14.77 -16.58 -9.84
N SER A 114 -13.95 -17.60 -10.10
CA SER A 114 -14.42 -19.01 -10.20
C SER A 114 -15.11 -19.49 -8.92
N ILE A 115 -14.68 -19.00 -7.78
CA ILE A 115 -15.23 -19.34 -6.45
C ILE A 115 -16.51 -18.56 -6.10
N ILE A 116 -16.87 -17.54 -6.90
CA ILE A 116 -18.03 -16.69 -6.66
C ILE A 116 -19.18 -17.14 -7.58
N PRO A 117 -20.32 -17.55 -7.03
CA PRO A 117 -21.49 -17.89 -7.81
C PRO A 117 -21.95 -16.75 -8.72
N PRO A 118 -22.47 -17.05 -9.94
CA PRO A 118 -22.86 -16.01 -10.91
C PRO A 118 -23.82 -14.95 -10.36
N ASN A 119 -24.73 -15.34 -9.49
CA ASN A 119 -25.72 -14.43 -8.88
C ASN A 119 -25.14 -13.49 -7.81
N GLU A 120 -23.88 -13.70 -7.37
CA GLU A 120 -23.18 -12.83 -6.43
C GLU A 120 -22.16 -11.91 -7.12
N ARG A 121 -21.87 -12.12 -8.41
CA ARG A 121 -20.81 -11.39 -9.16
C ARG A 121 -21.13 -9.93 -9.46
N GLN A 122 -22.33 -9.47 -9.16
CA GLN A 122 -22.69 -8.05 -9.25
C GLN A 122 -21.99 -7.19 -8.17
N ASP A 123 -21.57 -7.80 -7.05
CA ASP A 123 -20.80 -7.17 -5.98
C ASP A 123 -19.76 -8.17 -5.45
N ILE A 124 -18.64 -8.25 -6.20
CA ILE A 124 -17.58 -9.22 -5.93
C ILE A 124 -16.88 -8.93 -4.61
N LEU A 125 -16.69 -7.65 -4.28
CA LEU A 125 -16.08 -7.26 -3.01
C LEU A 125 -16.86 -7.80 -1.81
N THR A 126 -18.18 -7.58 -1.78
CA THR A 126 -19.05 -8.11 -0.71
C THR A 126 -19.07 -9.64 -0.71
N ALA A 127 -19.06 -10.28 -1.88
CA ALA A 127 -19.05 -11.74 -1.99
C ALA A 127 -17.77 -12.35 -1.39
N PHE A 128 -16.60 -11.73 -1.64
CA PHE A 128 -15.33 -12.15 -1.03
C PHE A 128 -15.30 -11.85 0.47
N TYR A 129 -15.71 -10.66 0.89
CA TYR A 129 -15.73 -10.28 2.30
C TYR A 129 -16.55 -11.25 3.15
N ASN A 130 -17.73 -11.65 2.67
CA ASN A 130 -18.58 -12.61 3.36
C ASN A 130 -17.90 -13.97 3.54
N ARG A 131 -17.16 -14.47 2.54
CA ARG A 131 -16.38 -15.71 2.64
C ARG A 131 -15.20 -15.56 3.58
N LEU A 132 -14.45 -14.47 3.44
CA LEU A 132 -13.26 -14.19 4.23
C LEU A 132 -13.57 -13.98 5.73
N THR A 133 -14.78 -13.54 6.05
CA THR A 133 -15.24 -13.34 7.45
C THR A 133 -16.19 -14.42 7.94
N GLY A 134 -16.57 -15.34 7.06
CA GLY A 134 -17.43 -16.49 7.39
C GLY A 134 -16.76 -17.50 8.32
N LYS A 135 -17.54 -18.49 8.77
CA LYS A 135 -17.08 -19.53 9.70
C LYS A 135 -16.52 -20.77 8.97
N ASN A 136 -16.69 -20.87 7.65
CA ASN A 136 -16.20 -22.01 6.89
C ASN A 136 -14.73 -21.77 6.49
N GLU A 137 -13.81 -22.38 7.20
CA GLU A 137 -12.36 -22.21 6.98
C GLU A 137 -11.89 -22.64 5.59
N ILE A 138 -12.58 -23.60 4.95
CA ILE A 138 -12.25 -24.06 3.60
C ILE A 138 -12.60 -22.96 2.58
N GLU A 139 -13.80 -22.42 2.66
CA GLU A 139 -14.23 -21.30 1.79
C GLU A 139 -13.40 -20.04 2.04
N GLN A 140 -13.09 -19.75 3.32
CA GLN A 140 -12.26 -18.64 3.71
C GLN A 140 -10.87 -18.72 3.07
N MET A 141 -10.22 -19.91 3.15
CA MET A 141 -8.89 -20.09 2.57
C MET A 141 -8.91 -20.07 1.03
N ALA A 142 -9.96 -20.63 0.42
CA ALA A 142 -10.13 -20.58 -1.03
C ALA A 142 -10.27 -19.11 -1.51
N ALA A 143 -11.09 -18.32 -0.81
CA ALA A 143 -11.27 -16.91 -1.09
C ALA A 143 -9.97 -16.12 -0.87
N ALA A 144 -9.25 -16.40 0.23
CA ALA A 144 -7.99 -15.75 0.52
C ALA A 144 -6.93 -15.97 -0.57
N LYS A 145 -6.79 -17.21 -1.04
CA LYS A 145 -5.85 -17.53 -2.12
C LYS A 145 -6.24 -16.91 -3.45
N ALA A 146 -7.52 -16.97 -3.84
CA ALA A 146 -8.00 -16.38 -5.08
C ALA A 146 -7.76 -14.86 -5.10
N TRP A 147 -8.08 -14.18 -4.00
CA TRP A 147 -7.84 -12.75 -3.83
C TRP A 147 -6.38 -12.38 -3.99
N SER A 148 -5.54 -12.97 -3.15
CA SER A 148 -4.12 -12.61 -3.10
C SER A 148 -3.35 -13.00 -4.36
N LEU A 149 -3.73 -14.11 -5.00
CA LEU A 149 -3.08 -14.55 -6.24
C LEU A 149 -3.37 -13.61 -7.41
N LEU A 150 -4.58 -13.05 -7.51
CA LEU A 150 -4.89 -12.04 -8.53
C LEU A 150 -3.93 -10.87 -8.42
N GLU A 151 -3.74 -10.31 -7.22
CA GLU A 151 -2.85 -9.20 -7.00
C GLU A 151 -1.39 -9.59 -7.28
N GLY A 152 -0.93 -10.72 -6.77
CA GLY A 152 0.43 -11.20 -7.01
C GLY A 152 0.76 -11.39 -8.49
N ARG A 153 -0.20 -11.86 -9.31
CA ARG A 153 -0.04 -12.03 -10.76
C ARG A 153 -0.01 -10.69 -11.51
N CYS A 154 -0.78 -9.71 -11.06
CA CYS A 154 -0.92 -8.40 -11.72
C CYS A 154 0.14 -7.38 -11.28
N ALA A 155 0.90 -7.66 -10.22
CA ALA A 155 1.79 -6.67 -9.61
C ALA A 155 3.08 -6.41 -10.41
N THR A 156 3.52 -7.34 -11.26
CA THR A 156 4.75 -7.19 -12.05
C THR A 156 4.43 -6.96 -13.52
N LEU A 157 5.24 -6.13 -14.20
CA LEU A 157 5.08 -5.87 -15.64
C LEU A 157 5.19 -7.15 -16.47
N LYS A 158 6.14 -8.01 -16.12
CA LYS A 158 6.29 -9.33 -16.75
C LYS A 158 5.85 -10.40 -15.76
N PRO A 159 5.15 -11.45 -16.21
CA PRO A 159 4.75 -12.54 -15.34
C PRO A 159 5.91 -13.09 -14.51
N ASN A 160 5.72 -13.16 -13.20
CA ASN A 160 6.73 -13.68 -12.27
C ASN A 160 6.06 -14.69 -11.32
N VAL A 161 6.15 -15.97 -11.69
CA VAL A 161 5.51 -17.08 -10.96
C VAL A 161 6.03 -17.17 -9.51
N ASN A 162 7.34 -16.98 -9.31
CA ASN A 162 7.92 -17.04 -7.95
C ASN A 162 7.42 -15.90 -7.06
N PHE A 163 7.24 -14.72 -7.62
CA PHE A 163 6.65 -13.60 -6.90
C PHE A 163 5.18 -13.88 -6.57
N ALA A 164 4.40 -14.31 -7.55
CA ALA A 164 2.98 -14.60 -7.35
C ALA A 164 2.74 -15.74 -6.34
N SER A 165 3.54 -16.81 -6.37
CA SER A 165 3.38 -17.94 -5.44
C SER A 165 3.56 -17.57 -3.96
N HIS A 166 4.30 -16.51 -3.66
CA HIS A 166 4.42 -16.00 -2.29
C HIS A 166 3.07 -15.55 -1.71
N PHE A 167 2.21 -15.00 -2.57
CA PHE A 167 0.86 -14.54 -2.21
C PHE A 167 -0.12 -15.70 -1.94
N GLU A 168 0.19 -16.91 -2.41
CA GLU A 168 -0.65 -18.10 -2.16
C GLU A 168 -0.35 -18.80 -0.84
N THR A 169 0.72 -18.40 -0.12
CA THR A 169 1.01 -19.03 1.18
C THR A 169 -0.13 -18.74 2.16
N PRO A 170 -0.65 -19.76 2.88
CA PRO A 170 -1.86 -19.60 3.68
C PRO A 170 -1.83 -18.43 4.67
N HIS A 171 -0.68 -18.24 5.31
CA HIS A 171 -0.48 -17.15 6.26
C HIS A 171 -0.59 -15.75 5.59
N THR A 172 0.12 -15.56 4.49
CA THR A 172 0.08 -14.29 3.74
C THR A 172 -1.29 -14.06 3.12
N ALA A 173 -1.83 -15.07 2.42
CA ALA A 173 -3.10 -14.96 1.73
C ALA A 173 -4.24 -14.58 2.68
N LEU A 174 -4.34 -15.24 3.83
CA LEU A 174 -5.42 -15.01 4.78
C LEU A 174 -5.36 -13.59 5.36
N ALA A 175 -4.19 -13.14 5.82
CA ALA A 175 -4.04 -11.80 6.40
C ALA A 175 -4.33 -10.72 5.35
N MET A 176 -3.74 -10.85 4.16
CA MET A 176 -3.91 -9.89 3.07
C MET A 176 -5.38 -9.77 2.69
N ALA A 177 -6.01 -10.86 2.26
CA ALA A 177 -7.38 -10.81 1.75
C ALA A 177 -8.41 -10.36 2.79
N ARG A 178 -8.30 -10.86 4.03
CA ARG A 178 -9.23 -10.45 5.11
C ARG A 178 -9.10 -8.98 5.44
N ILE A 179 -7.89 -8.48 5.60
CA ILE A 179 -7.66 -7.10 6.01
C ILE A 179 -8.00 -6.15 4.86
N GLU A 180 -7.56 -6.41 3.64
CA GLU A 180 -7.88 -5.57 2.49
C GLU A 180 -9.38 -5.49 2.21
N SER A 181 -10.07 -6.63 2.13
CA SER A 181 -11.53 -6.64 1.94
C SER A 181 -12.27 -5.91 3.04
N HIS A 182 -11.80 -6.03 4.30
CA HIS A 182 -12.34 -5.28 5.43
C HIS A 182 -12.14 -3.77 5.29
N TYR A 183 -10.98 -3.33 4.83
CA TYR A 183 -10.75 -1.91 4.58
C TYR A 183 -11.57 -1.41 3.41
N PHE A 184 -11.63 -2.14 2.31
CA PHE A 184 -12.32 -1.69 1.10
C PHE A 184 -13.83 -1.60 1.27
N ILE A 185 -14.47 -2.57 1.95
CA ILE A 185 -15.91 -2.52 2.20
C ILE A 185 -16.30 -1.40 3.16
N ASN A 186 -15.35 -0.92 3.96
CA ASN A 186 -15.52 0.21 4.87
C ASN A 186 -14.88 1.51 4.33
N ASN A 187 -14.67 1.63 3.01
CA ASN A 187 -14.05 2.80 2.37
C ASN A 187 -12.71 3.22 3.02
N ALA A 188 -11.91 2.24 3.42
CA ALA A 188 -10.66 2.43 4.18
C ALA A 188 -10.83 3.25 5.48
N PHE A 189 -12.05 3.35 6.01
CA PHE A 189 -12.40 4.21 7.16
C PHE A 189 -12.02 5.68 6.94
N LEU A 190 -12.13 6.15 5.69
CA LEU A 190 -11.85 7.52 5.26
C LEU A 190 -13.13 8.19 4.79
N GLU A 191 -13.20 9.50 4.93
CA GLU A 191 -14.24 10.31 4.32
C GLU A 191 -14.06 10.36 2.78
N PRO A 192 -15.15 10.49 2.02
CA PRO A 192 -15.06 10.59 0.57
C PRO A 192 -14.13 11.72 0.12
N GLY A 193 -13.11 11.40 -0.69
CA GLY A 193 -12.13 12.37 -1.19
C GLY A 193 -11.17 12.92 -0.11
N GLN A 194 -11.10 12.30 1.06
CA GLN A 194 -10.32 12.81 2.20
C GLN A 194 -8.89 13.15 1.82
N ILE A 195 -8.21 12.29 1.07
CA ILE A 195 -6.81 12.52 0.70
C ILE A 195 -6.70 13.78 -0.16
N GLU A 196 -7.49 13.85 -1.22
CA GLU A 196 -7.43 14.94 -2.21
C GLU A 196 -7.87 16.28 -1.61
N ASN A 197 -8.91 16.27 -0.79
CA ASN A 197 -9.45 17.47 -0.15
C ASN A 197 -8.52 18.07 0.93
N ASN A 198 -7.55 17.31 1.41
CA ASN A 198 -6.63 17.74 2.47
C ASN A 198 -5.16 17.88 2.01
N ILE A 199 -4.91 17.84 0.71
CA ILE A 199 -3.54 18.00 0.17
C ILE A 199 -2.89 19.32 0.59
N ASP A 200 -3.64 20.41 0.65
CA ASP A 200 -3.11 21.73 1.03
C ASP A 200 -2.44 21.73 2.43
N GLN A 201 -2.85 20.83 3.31
CA GLN A 201 -2.25 20.71 4.65
C GLN A 201 -0.82 20.17 4.62
N ILE A 202 -0.42 19.47 3.56
CA ILE A 202 0.86 18.78 3.44
C ILE A 202 1.71 19.24 2.25
N ARG A 203 1.26 20.23 1.45
CA ARG A 203 1.99 20.74 0.28
C ARG A 203 3.40 21.22 0.59
N HIS A 204 3.64 21.67 1.82
CA HIS A 204 4.95 22.14 2.28
C HIS A 204 5.93 20.99 2.58
N ILE A 205 5.49 19.72 2.60
CA ILE A 205 6.32 18.56 2.90
C ILE A 205 7.03 18.10 1.62
N PRO A 206 8.37 18.06 1.58
CA PRO A 206 9.10 17.53 0.43
C PRO A 206 8.66 16.10 0.10
N THR A 207 8.21 15.89 -1.14
CA THR A 207 7.59 14.60 -1.53
C THR A 207 8.08 14.15 -2.89
N THR A 208 8.47 12.88 -2.98
CA THR A 208 8.74 12.19 -4.24
C THR A 208 7.75 11.03 -4.42
N ILE A 209 7.10 11.00 -5.57
CA ILE A 209 6.15 9.97 -6.00
C ILE A 209 6.83 9.14 -7.09
N VAL A 210 6.98 7.83 -6.88
CA VAL A 210 7.51 6.88 -7.86
C VAL A 210 6.39 5.94 -8.29
N HIS A 211 6.10 5.86 -9.60
CA HIS A 211 4.98 5.06 -10.08
C HIS A 211 5.31 4.35 -11.40
N GLY A 212 4.98 3.07 -11.52
CA GLY A 212 5.15 2.34 -12.76
C GLY A 212 4.13 2.74 -13.82
N ARG A 213 4.57 2.92 -15.07
CA ARG A 213 3.68 3.27 -16.19
C ARG A 213 2.57 2.25 -16.40
N TYR A 214 2.90 0.99 -16.21
CA TYR A 214 2.02 -0.16 -16.42
C TYR A 214 1.57 -0.79 -15.09
N ASP A 215 1.42 0.03 -14.06
CA ASP A 215 0.82 -0.40 -12.81
C ASP A 215 -0.66 -0.73 -13.05
N MET A 216 -0.98 -2.03 -12.94
CA MET A 216 -2.35 -2.53 -13.16
C MET A 216 -3.12 -2.72 -11.85
N VAL A 217 -2.41 -2.77 -10.72
CA VAL A 217 -3.03 -2.82 -9.38
C VAL A 217 -3.56 -1.44 -9.01
N CYS A 218 -2.69 -0.43 -9.09
CA CYS A 218 -3.03 0.97 -8.88
C CYS A 218 -2.73 1.75 -10.16
N PRO A 219 -3.67 1.87 -11.10
CA PRO A 219 -3.41 2.50 -12.37
C PRO A 219 -2.81 3.90 -12.27
N VAL A 220 -1.88 4.19 -13.17
CA VAL A 220 -1.03 5.38 -13.15
C VAL A 220 -1.79 6.70 -13.08
N TYR A 221 -3.06 6.74 -13.50
CA TYR A 221 -3.87 7.96 -13.39
C TYR A 221 -3.99 8.46 -11.95
N GLN A 222 -3.97 7.57 -10.96
CA GLN A 222 -4.02 7.96 -9.54
C GLN A 222 -2.81 8.82 -9.14
N ALA A 223 -1.61 8.48 -9.63
CA ALA A 223 -0.42 9.29 -9.39
C ALA A 223 -0.50 10.67 -10.09
N PHE A 224 -1.06 10.71 -11.30
CA PHE A 224 -1.30 11.98 -11.99
C PHE A 224 -2.36 12.84 -11.30
N ASP A 225 -3.44 12.23 -10.81
CA ASP A 225 -4.47 12.95 -10.06
C ASP A 225 -3.89 13.57 -8.78
N LEU A 226 -3.10 12.80 -8.03
CA LEU A 226 -2.41 13.31 -6.85
C LEU A 226 -1.45 14.46 -7.20
N ALA A 227 -0.61 14.28 -8.22
CA ALA A 227 0.38 15.28 -8.61
C ALA A 227 -0.24 16.57 -9.16
N ARG A 228 -1.40 16.49 -9.84
CA ARG A 228 -2.14 17.69 -10.27
C ARG A 228 -2.62 18.53 -9.10
N ASN A 229 -3.04 17.88 -8.01
CA ASN A 229 -3.47 18.55 -6.79
C ASN A 229 -2.28 18.95 -5.90
N TRP A 230 -1.09 18.43 -6.17
CA TRP A 230 0.13 18.66 -5.40
C TRP A 230 1.33 18.98 -6.31
N PRO A 231 1.35 20.16 -6.95
CA PRO A 231 2.38 20.52 -7.92
C PRO A 231 3.79 20.63 -7.32
N GLU A 232 3.94 20.72 -6.01
CA GLU A 232 5.24 20.74 -5.33
C GLU A 232 5.83 19.32 -5.17
N ALA A 233 5.04 18.25 -5.30
CA ALA A 233 5.52 16.88 -5.27
C ALA A 233 6.23 16.51 -6.57
N GLU A 234 7.40 15.89 -6.47
CA GLU A 234 8.12 15.36 -7.63
C GLU A 234 7.48 14.04 -8.08
N LEU A 235 6.93 13.99 -9.30
CA LEU A 235 6.36 12.79 -9.89
C LEU A 235 7.34 12.12 -10.86
N LYS A 236 7.72 10.88 -10.57
CA LYS A 236 8.60 10.03 -11.39
C LYS A 236 7.84 8.83 -11.93
N ILE A 237 7.61 8.81 -13.23
CA ILE A 237 6.94 7.69 -13.91
C ILE A 237 7.99 6.79 -14.53
N ILE A 238 8.00 5.51 -14.10
CA ILE A 238 8.92 4.51 -14.59
C ILE A 238 8.32 3.83 -15.81
N ALA A 239 8.93 4.08 -16.97
CA ALA A 239 8.35 3.77 -18.27
C ALA A 239 8.14 2.27 -18.54
N ASP A 240 8.91 1.41 -17.89
CA ASP A 240 8.96 -0.03 -18.09
C ASP A 240 8.74 -0.83 -16.79
N ALA A 241 7.85 -0.33 -15.93
CA ALA A 241 7.52 -0.97 -14.66
C ALA A 241 6.01 -1.07 -14.42
N GLY A 242 5.62 -2.08 -13.65
CA GLY A 242 4.29 -2.28 -13.07
C GLY A 242 4.19 -1.78 -11.63
N HIS A 243 3.45 -2.52 -10.79
CA HIS A 243 3.19 -2.14 -9.40
C HIS A 243 4.33 -2.47 -8.45
N SER A 244 5.03 -3.59 -8.66
CA SER A 244 5.95 -4.13 -7.66
C SER A 244 7.12 -3.20 -7.34
N SER A 245 7.40 -3.03 -6.03
CA SER A 245 8.60 -2.32 -5.57
C SER A 245 9.91 -3.03 -5.91
N SER A 246 9.87 -4.28 -6.37
CA SER A 246 11.05 -5.06 -6.78
C SER A 246 11.44 -4.85 -8.24
N GLU A 247 10.69 -4.12 -9.04
CA GLU A 247 11.05 -3.83 -10.41
C GLU A 247 12.28 -2.91 -10.50
N PRO A 248 13.26 -3.20 -11.37
CA PRO A 248 14.56 -2.52 -11.34
C PRO A 248 14.48 -0.99 -11.39
N GLY A 249 13.64 -0.43 -12.26
CA GLY A 249 13.47 1.01 -12.38
C GLY A 249 12.80 1.63 -11.14
N ILE A 250 11.86 0.92 -10.52
CA ILE A 250 11.23 1.34 -9.26
C ILE A 250 12.27 1.35 -8.13
N VAL A 251 13.04 0.26 -7.98
CA VAL A 251 14.11 0.17 -6.97
C VAL A 251 15.10 1.32 -7.13
N HIS A 252 15.56 1.57 -8.35
CA HIS A 252 16.52 2.64 -8.65
C HIS A 252 16.01 4.00 -8.17
N GLU A 253 14.80 4.37 -8.56
CA GLU A 253 14.23 5.68 -8.20
C GLU A 253 13.90 5.81 -6.71
N LEU A 254 13.44 4.74 -6.06
CA LEU A 254 13.19 4.76 -4.63
C LEU A 254 14.48 4.95 -3.81
N VAL A 255 15.57 4.27 -4.22
CA VAL A 255 16.89 4.45 -3.60
C VAL A 255 17.40 5.87 -3.85
N SER A 256 17.35 6.34 -5.10
CA SER A 256 17.77 7.70 -5.47
C SER A 256 17.00 8.78 -4.70
N ALA A 257 15.68 8.64 -4.57
CA ALA A 257 14.85 9.57 -3.81
C ALA A 257 15.25 9.60 -2.32
N THR A 258 15.54 8.42 -1.75
CA THR A 258 15.97 8.31 -0.34
C THR A 258 17.34 8.96 -0.13
N GLU A 259 18.30 8.73 -1.02
CA GLU A 259 19.64 9.33 -0.97
C GLU A 259 19.57 10.85 -1.18
N GLN A 260 18.82 11.30 -2.16
CA GLN A 260 18.62 12.74 -2.44
C GLN A 260 18.02 13.44 -1.23
N PHE A 261 16.97 12.84 -0.61
CA PHE A 261 16.39 13.39 0.60
C PHE A 261 17.42 13.51 1.73
N ALA A 262 18.20 12.46 1.96
CA ALA A 262 19.25 12.46 2.97
C ALA A 262 20.30 13.56 2.73
N HIS A 263 20.74 13.75 1.48
CA HIS A 263 21.70 14.80 1.13
C HIS A 263 21.15 16.20 1.29
N THR A 264 19.87 16.42 1.00
CA THR A 264 19.26 17.75 0.97
C THR A 264 18.77 18.20 2.34
N HIS A 265 18.21 17.28 3.14
CA HIS A 265 17.46 17.62 4.34
C HIS A 265 18.11 17.14 5.66
N LEU A 266 19.01 16.16 5.59
CA LEU A 266 19.74 15.68 6.75
C LEU A 266 21.18 16.22 6.67
N LYS A 267 21.41 17.43 7.18
CA LYS A 267 22.77 17.97 7.29
C LYS A 267 23.62 17.00 8.10
N ARG A 268 24.77 16.62 7.54
CA ARG A 268 25.85 16.00 8.32
C ARG A 268 26.48 17.13 9.14
N ASP A 269 26.17 17.16 10.44
CA ASP A 269 26.96 17.95 11.39
C ASP A 269 28.33 17.28 11.58
#